data_f77c48fa16cbc8440c39b9b1bf244303
#
_entry.id   f77c48fa16cbc8440c39b9b1bf244303
#
_cell.length_a   1.000
_cell.length_b   1.000
_cell.length_c   1.000
_cell.angle_alpha   90.00
_cell.angle_beta   90.00
_cell.angle_gamma   90.00
#
_symmetry.space_group_name_H-M   'P 1'
#
loop_
_entity.id
_entity.type
_entity.pdbx_description
1 polymer ?
#
loop_
_entity_poly.entity_id
_entity_poly.type
_entity_poly.pdbx_seq_one_letter_code
_entity_poly.pdbx_strand_id
1 'polypeptide(L)'
;MLRVNIVGIGPGNPKLLTGAALEAINQSTILIGDKRMLANFASEKRFYDTIKTAEICNICANANPEKDIVSILVSGDVGFFSLAKTISGKLPDCECVRFCGISSLVYFAQQLQMSWDDAKIISMHGRRQNFIEAVAHNEKVFALTGGENSPQALCAKLCRFGLGGVQVYVGENLSYDNENISSMKAKEAAQKQFSSLSVMMIINKDAKTLAHNVHGLNDDLFMRSKVPMTKQEIRAVSISKLMPQETDVIYDIGAGTGSCSIELALQAKRGMVYAFERNPEAVQLIEKNKELFGVENLTVIAGEASEKLEEMPVPDCVFIGGSGGNLCKMLDTIYAKNVNCRVVINAITVETLIEVVEYYKQHESYALDIVNVFAARAKKLGAYNLMMSQNPVYIMTALKKGE
;
A
#
# COMPACT_ATOMS: atom_id res chain seq x y z
N MET A 1 -28.06 -2.35 -27.57
CA MET A 1 -26.82 -2.16 -26.78
C MET A 1 -25.95 -3.38 -27.00
N LEU A 2 -24.62 -3.20 -27.21
CA LEU A 2 -23.73 -4.34 -27.40
C LEU A 2 -23.61 -5.15 -26.13
N ARG A 3 -23.79 -6.47 -26.23
CA ARG A 3 -23.56 -7.37 -25.10
C ARG A 3 -22.08 -7.74 -24.98
N VAL A 4 -21.50 -7.45 -23.80
CA VAL A 4 -20.09 -7.70 -23.50
C VAL A 4 -20.00 -8.60 -22.26
N ASN A 5 -19.56 -9.83 -22.44
CA ASN A 5 -19.30 -10.75 -21.35
C ASN A 5 -17.85 -10.56 -20.89
N ILE A 6 -17.63 -10.37 -19.59
CA ILE A 6 -16.29 -10.39 -18.98
C ILE A 6 -16.17 -11.72 -18.26
N VAL A 7 -15.29 -12.58 -18.76
CA VAL A 7 -15.28 -14.00 -18.37
C VAL A 7 -13.97 -14.34 -17.66
N GLY A 8 -14.09 -14.73 -16.40
CA GLY A 8 -12.97 -15.33 -15.64
C GLY A 8 -12.72 -16.75 -16.12
N ILE A 9 -11.54 -16.99 -16.69
CA ILE A 9 -11.19 -18.30 -17.25
C ILE A 9 -10.48 -19.23 -16.26
N GLY A 10 -10.43 -18.85 -15.02
CA GLY A 10 -9.68 -19.63 -14.03
C GLY A 10 -8.15 -19.49 -14.18
N PRO A 11 -7.36 -20.37 -13.57
CA PRO A 11 -5.90 -20.31 -13.56
C PRO A 11 -5.27 -20.66 -14.91
N GLY A 12 -6.03 -21.21 -15.88
CA GLY A 12 -5.54 -21.47 -17.24
C GLY A 12 -5.99 -22.79 -17.87
N ASN A 13 -6.27 -23.81 -17.08
CA ASN A 13 -6.75 -25.08 -17.59
C ASN A 13 -8.23 -25.02 -17.98
N PRO A 14 -8.62 -25.34 -19.24
CA PRO A 14 -10.03 -25.27 -19.66
C PRO A 14 -10.98 -26.14 -18.84
N LYS A 15 -10.50 -27.23 -18.22
CA LYS A 15 -11.30 -28.09 -17.34
C LYS A 15 -11.75 -27.39 -16.05
N LEU A 16 -11.12 -26.24 -15.73
CA LEU A 16 -11.46 -25.44 -14.55
C LEU A 16 -12.39 -24.26 -14.88
N LEU A 17 -12.86 -24.15 -16.13
CA LEU A 17 -13.91 -23.21 -16.48
C LEU A 17 -15.21 -23.60 -15.79
N THR A 18 -15.92 -22.58 -15.28
CA THR A 18 -17.30 -22.81 -14.83
C THR A 18 -18.20 -23.07 -16.04
N GLY A 19 -19.27 -23.84 -15.86
CA GLY A 19 -20.23 -24.11 -16.93
C GLY A 19 -20.79 -22.84 -17.56
N ALA A 20 -21.12 -21.84 -16.74
CA ALA A 20 -21.64 -20.54 -17.21
C ALA A 20 -20.58 -19.75 -18.01
N ALA A 21 -19.31 -19.80 -17.61
CA ALA A 21 -18.22 -19.16 -18.35
C ALA A 21 -18.01 -19.81 -19.72
N LEU A 22 -18.03 -21.13 -19.77
CA LEU A 22 -17.91 -21.89 -21.02
C LEU A 22 -19.07 -21.61 -21.98
N GLU A 23 -20.30 -21.55 -21.46
CA GLU A 23 -21.48 -21.22 -22.24
C GLU A 23 -21.40 -19.80 -22.81
N ALA A 24 -21.02 -18.81 -22.01
CA ALA A 24 -20.84 -17.43 -22.44
C ALA A 24 -19.77 -17.31 -23.54
N ILE A 25 -18.66 -18.05 -23.43
CA ILE A 25 -17.62 -18.11 -24.46
C ILE A 25 -18.17 -18.74 -25.74
N ASN A 26 -18.92 -19.83 -25.62
CA ASN A 26 -19.47 -20.53 -26.77
C ASN A 26 -20.48 -19.70 -27.58
N GLN A 27 -21.29 -18.90 -26.89
CA GLN A 27 -22.26 -18.00 -27.52
C GLN A 27 -21.64 -16.77 -28.18
N SER A 28 -20.38 -16.46 -27.91
CA SER A 28 -19.71 -15.26 -28.41
C SER A 28 -19.28 -15.39 -29.85
N THR A 29 -19.32 -14.27 -30.60
CA THR A 29 -18.80 -14.14 -31.96
C THR A 29 -17.38 -13.54 -31.95
N ILE A 30 -17.04 -12.82 -30.89
CA ILE A 30 -15.74 -12.16 -30.70
C ILE A 30 -15.16 -12.59 -29.34
N LEU A 31 -13.90 -13.03 -29.35
CA LEU A 31 -13.11 -13.28 -28.15
C LEU A 31 -11.92 -12.33 -28.09
N ILE A 32 -11.75 -11.69 -26.95
CA ILE A 32 -10.64 -10.77 -26.66
C ILE A 32 -9.88 -11.29 -25.43
N GLY A 33 -8.56 -11.37 -25.50
CA GLY A 33 -7.75 -11.81 -24.37
C GLY A 33 -6.28 -11.96 -24.74
N ASP A 34 -5.45 -12.35 -23.79
CA ASP A 34 -4.06 -12.73 -24.04
C ASP A 34 -3.98 -13.99 -24.90
N LYS A 35 -2.96 -14.10 -25.75
CA LYS A 35 -2.75 -15.21 -26.66
C LYS A 35 -2.86 -16.59 -26.00
N ARG A 36 -2.35 -16.71 -24.75
CA ARG A 36 -2.44 -17.96 -23.98
C ARG A 36 -3.88 -18.33 -23.63
N MET A 37 -4.71 -17.34 -23.35
CA MET A 37 -6.12 -17.57 -23.01
C MET A 37 -6.92 -17.96 -24.24
N LEU A 38 -6.64 -17.34 -25.36
CA LEU A 38 -7.32 -17.58 -26.63
C LEU A 38 -6.95 -18.94 -27.23
N ALA A 39 -5.73 -19.44 -26.98
CA ALA A 39 -5.22 -20.70 -27.54
C ALA A 39 -6.07 -21.93 -27.17
N ASN A 40 -6.84 -21.85 -26.09
CA ASN A 40 -7.71 -22.95 -25.63
C ASN A 40 -9.04 -23.01 -26.39
N PHE A 41 -9.34 -22.03 -27.24
CA PHE A 41 -10.60 -21.93 -27.95
C PHE A 41 -10.36 -21.96 -29.44
N ALA A 42 -10.39 -23.16 -30.04
CA ALA A 42 -10.37 -23.31 -31.49
C ALA A 42 -11.74 -22.91 -32.06
N SER A 43 -11.78 -22.06 -33.10
CA SER A 43 -13.07 -21.79 -33.72
C SER A 43 -13.14 -20.83 -34.88
N GLU A 44 -14.32 -20.73 -35.44
CA GLU A 44 -14.83 -19.76 -36.43
C GLU A 44 -15.03 -18.34 -35.88
N LYS A 45 -14.61 -18.06 -34.62
CA LYS A 45 -14.79 -16.76 -33.95
C LYS A 45 -13.70 -15.76 -34.36
N ARG A 46 -14.00 -14.47 -34.21
CA ARG A 46 -12.99 -13.42 -34.36
C ARG A 46 -12.17 -13.29 -33.07
N PHE A 47 -10.85 -13.44 -33.15
CA PHE A 47 -9.93 -13.38 -32.03
C PHE A 47 -9.15 -12.07 -32.05
N TYR A 48 -9.00 -11.45 -30.88
CA TYR A 48 -8.16 -10.27 -30.69
C TYR A 48 -7.20 -10.50 -29.51
N ASP A 49 -5.90 -10.61 -29.84
CA ASP A 49 -4.83 -10.79 -28.85
C ASP A 49 -4.47 -9.45 -28.23
N THR A 50 -5.21 -9.04 -27.23
CA THR A 50 -4.94 -7.82 -26.46
C THR A 50 -5.56 -7.86 -25.07
N ILE A 51 -4.85 -7.24 -24.10
CA ILE A 51 -5.34 -6.92 -22.75
C ILE A 51 -5.35 -5.42 -22.49
N LYS A 52 -4.98 -4.60 -23.48
CA LYS A 52 -4.96 -3.16 -23.36
C LYS A 52 -6.38 -2.59 -23.43
N THR A 53 -6.80 -1.92 -22.37
CA THR A 53 -8.17 -1.42 -22.24
C THR A 53 -8.59 -0.50 -23.40
N ALA A 54 -7.69 0.34 -23.91
CA ALA A 54 -7.99 1.22 -25.03
C ALA A 54 -8.31 0.44 -26.32
N GLU A 55 -7.54 -0.63 -26.61
CA GLU A 55 -7.78 -1.50 -27.78
C GLU A 55 -9.09 -2.27 -27.61
N ILE A 56 -9.36 -2.79 -26.41
CA ILE A 56 -10.64 -3.46 -26.07
C ILE A 56 -11.82 -2.53 -26.32
N CYS A 57 -11.77 -1.29 -25.83
CA CYS A 57 -12.82 -0.30 -26.07
C CYS A 57 -13.05 -0.03 -27.56
N ASN A 58 -11.97 0.09 -28.34
CA ASN A 58 -12.07 0.30 -29.78
C ASN A 58 -12.71 -0.91 -30.51
N ILE A 59 -12.36 -2.14 -30.12
CA ILE A 59 -12.97 -3.35 -30.68
C ILE A 59 -14.48 -3.38 -30.36
N CYS A 60 -14.86 -3.08 -29.12
CA CYS A 60 -16.28 -3.03 -28.74
C CYS A 60 -17.04 -1.94 -29.47
N ALA A 61 -16.44 -0.76 -29.68
CA ALA A 61 -17.07 0.35 -30.40
C ALA A 61 -17.33 0.03 -31.90
N ASN A 62 -16.50 -0.86 -32.49
CA ASN A 62 -16.63 -1.29 -33.91
C ASN A 62 -17.44 -2.59 -34.08
N ALA A 63 -17.89 -3.22 -33.02
CA ALA A 63 -18.71 -4.42 -33.06
C ALA A 63 -20.19 -4.07 -33.39
N ASN A 64 -20.86 -4.96 -34.11
CA ASN A 64 -22.26 -4.77 -34.47
C ASN A 64 -23.18 -5.25 -33.33
N PRO A 65 -23.95 -4.38 -32.64
CA PRO A 65 -24.78 -4.75 -31.50
C PRO A 65 -25.89 -5.78 -31.80
N GLU A 66 -26.28 -5.92 -33.06
CA GLU A 66 -27.35 -6.85 -33.46
C GLU A 66 -26.82 -8.26 -33.80
N LYS A 67 -25.51 -8.37 -34.10
CA LYS A 67 -24.90 -9.63 -34.58
C LYS A 67 -23.81 -10.14 -33.69
N ASP A 68 -23.19 -9.25 -32.89
CA ASP A 68 -22.01 -9.58 -32.13
C ASP A 68 -22.30 -9.72 -30.63
N ILE A 69 -21.74 -10.75 -30.08
CA ILE A 69 -21.56 -10.95 -28.63
C ILE A 69 -20.07 -11.00 -28.39
N VAL A 70 -19.56 -10.09 -27.57
CA VAL A 70 -18.15 -9.98 -27.25
C VAL A 70 -17.87 -10.67 -25.91
N SER A 71 -16.90 -11.60 -25.85
CA SER A 71 -16.38 -12.09 -24.57
C SER A 71 -14.93 -11.63 -24.38
N ILE A 72 -14.69 -10.94 -23.27
CA ILE A 72 -13.37 -10.51 -22.82
C ILE A 72 -12.89 -11.49 -21.77
N LEU A 73 -11.84 -12.22 -22.08
CA LEU A 73 -11.26 -13.24 -21.20
C LEU A 73 -10.30 -12.58 -20.21
N VAL A 74 -10.45 -12.89 -18.94
CA VAL A 74 -9.54 -12.44 -17.88
C VAL A 74 -9.05 -13.64 -17.06
N SER A 75 -7.78 -13.60 -16.65
CA SER A 75 -7.20 -14.67 -15.85
C SER A 75 -7.84 -14.73 -14.45
N GLY A 76 -8.00 -15.92 -13.92
CA GLY A 76 -8.56 -16.15 -12.60
C GLY A 76 -10.04 -15.82 -12.51
N ASP A 77 -10.43 -15.08 -11.50
CA ASP A 77 -11.80 -14.63 -11.22
C ASP A 77 -11.97 -13.12 -11.53
N VAL A 78 -13.13 -12.75 -12.02
CA VAL A 78 -13.48 -11.35 -12.39
C VAL A 78 -13.47 -10.39 -11.21
N GLY A 79 -13.66 -10.87 -9.99
CA GLY A 79 -13.67 -10.09 -8.75
C GLY A 79 -12.32 -10.05 -8.03
N PHE A 80 -11.36 -10.91 -8.42
CA PHE A 80 -10.10 -11.09 -7.71
C PHE A 80 -8.93 -10.40 -8.40
N PHE A 81 -8.65 -9.15 -8.05
CA PHE A 81 -7.57 -8.30 -8.63
C PHE A 81 -7.57 -8.23 -10.17
N SER A 82 -8.73 -8.38 -10.77
CA SER A 82 -8.93 -8.47 -12.20
C SER A 82 -9.07 -7.11 -12.88
N LEU A 83 -8.75 -7.05 -14.18
CA LEU A 83 -9.03 -5.91 -15.05
C LEU A 83 -10.53 -5.67 -15.28
N ALA A 84 -11.40 -6.59 -14.90
CA ALA A 84 -12.85 -6.53 -15.12
C ALA A 84 -13.50 -5.21 -14.66
N LYS A 85 -13.09 -4.70 -13.48
CA LYS A 85 -13.60 -3.41 -12.96
C LYS A 85 -13.22 -2.24 -13.86
N THR A 86 -11.98 -2.19 -14.32
CA THR A 86 -11.48 -1.13 -15.20
C THR A 86 -12.13 -1.17 -16.57
N ILE A 87 -12.30 -2.36 -17.13
CA ILE A 87 -12.94 -2.57 -18.42
C ILE A 87 -14.40 -2.14 -18.37
N SER A 88 -15.18 -2.64 -17.40
CA SER A 88 -16.60 -2.26 -17.26
C SER A 88 -16.80 -0.75 -17.11
N GLY A 89 -15.93 -0.08 -16.37
CA GLY A 89 -16.01 1.37 -16.16
C GLY A 89 -15.73 2.21 -17.43
N LYS A 90 -15.11 1.61 -18.44
CA LYS A 90 -14.79 2.28 -19.71
C LYS A 90 -15.71 1.88 -20.89
N LEU A 91 -16.72 1.06 -20.62
CA LEU A 91 -17.73 0.61 -21.60
C LEU A 91 -19.16 0.98 -21.12
N PRO A 92 -19.45 2.27 -20.89
CA PRO A 92 -20.75 2.70 -20.34
C PRO A 92 -21.94 2.39 -21.27
N ASP A 93 -21.68 2.36 -22.59
CA ASP A 93 -22.69 2.12 -23.62
C ASP A 93 -22.88 0.63 -23.97
N CYS A 94 -22.27 -0.27 -23.20
CA CYS A 94 -22.37 -1.71 -23.37
C CYS A 94 -23.11 -2.37 -22.21
N GLU A 95 -23.84 -3.45 -22.50
CA GLU A 95 -24.39 -4.34 -21.49
C GLU A 95 -23.31 -5.29 -21.00
N CYS A 96 -22.61 -4.93 -19.91
CA CYS A 96 -21.52 -5.73 -19.37
C CYS A 96 -22.03 -6.77 -18.36
N VAL A 97 -21.85 -8.07 -18.67
CA VAL A 97 -22.17 -9.20 -17.79
C VAL A 97 -20.87 -9.87 -17.35
N ARG A 98 -20.76 -10.20 -16.05
CA ARG A 98 -19.57 -10.84 -15.49
C ARG A 98 -19.82 -12.31 -15.19
N PHE A 99 -18.88 -13.16 -15.60
CA PHE A 99 -18.89 -14.59 -15.32
C PHE A 99 -17.70 -14.94 -14.43
N CYS A 100 -17.95 -15.55 -13.27
CA CYS A 100 -16.91 -15.91 -12.33
C CYS A 100 -16.00 -17.01 -12.87
N GLY A 101 -14.74 -17.00 -12.41
CA GLY A 101 -13.75 -18.05 -12.61
C GLY A 101 -13.13 -18.49 -11.29
N ILE A 102 -12.36 -19.56 -11.31
CA ILE A 102 -11.58 -19.98 -10.14
C ILE A 102 -10.35 -19.08 -10.02
N SER A 103 -10.19 -18.36 -8.90
CA SER A 103 -9.01 -17.53 -8.69
C SER A 103 -7.76 -18.38 -8.44
N SER A 104 -6.58 -17.80 -8.71
CA SER A 104 -5.31 -18.46 -8.39
C SER A 104 -5.16 -18.76 -6.90
N LEU A 105 -5.75 -17.95 -6.03
CA LEU A 105 -5.81 -18.18 -4.59
C LEU A 105 -6.53 -19.51 -4.27
N VAL A 106 -7.76 -19.66 -4.78
CA VAL A 106 -8.61 -20.82 -4.50
C VAL A 106 -7.95 -22.10 -5.02
N TYR A 107 -7.44 -22.04 -6.26
CA TYR A 107 -6.75 -23.17 -6.85
C TYR A 107 -5.48 -23.54 -6.08
N PHE A 108 -4.63 -22.55 -5.77
CA PHE A 108 -3.37 -22.80 -5.07
C PHE A 108 -3.58 -23.32 -3.64
N ALA A 109 -4.54 -22.75 -2.91
CA ALA A 109 -4.90 -23.23 -1.57
C ALA A 109 -5.38 -24.68 -1.58
N GLN A 110 -6.18 -25.06 -2.60
CA GLN A 110 -6.61 -26.44 -2.81
C GLN A 110 -5.42 -27.36 -3.09
N GLN A 111 -4.47 -26.95 -3.94
CA GLN A 111 -3.26 -27.74 -4.21
C GLN A 111 -2.40 -27.93 -2.94
N LEU A 112 -2.36 -26.92 -2.07
CA LEU A 112 -1.66 -26.99 -0.79
C LEU A 112 -2.45 -27.72 0.32
N GLN A 113 -3.71 -28.10 0.06
CA GLN A 113 -4.64 -28.66 1.06
C GLN A 113 -4.76 -27.75 2.29
N MET A 114 -4.82 -26.43 2.06
CA MET A 114 -4.93 -25.39 3.10
C MET A 114 -6.23 -24.60 2.95
N SER A 115 -6.85 -24.22 4.07
CA SER A 115 -7.87 -23.21 4.05
C SER A 115 -7.24 -21.83 3.79
N TRP A 116 -8.02 -20.87 3.26
CA TRP A 116 -7.54 -19.55 2.90
C TRP A 116 -8.41 -18.40 3.46
N ASP A 117 -9.46 -18.73 4.19
CA ASP A 117 -10.38 -17.79 4.82
C ASP A 117 -9.70 -16.92 5.89
N ASP A 118 -8.65 -17.44 6.54
CA ASP A 118 -7.80 -16.75 7.52
C ASP A 118 -6.57 -16.08 6.88
N ALA A 119 -6.39 -16.17 5.56
CA ALA A 119 -5.23 -15.60 4.89
C ALA A 119 -5.37 -14.09 4.66
N LYS A 120 -4.34 -13.32 5.00
CA LYS A 120 -4.19 -11.95 4.52
C LYS A 120 -3.86 -11.97 3.03
N ILE A 121 -4.73 -11.38 2.22
CA ILE A 121 -4.59 -11.38 0.76
C ILE A 121 -3.99 -10.05 0.31
N ILE A 122 -2.90 -10.11 -0.46
CA ILE A 122 -2.22 -8.94 -1.00
C ILE A 122 -1.89 -9.13 -2.48
N SER A 123 -1.81 -8.01 -3.20
CA SER A 123 -1.36 -8.03 -4.60
C SER A 123 -0.14 -7.15 -4.76
N MET A 124 0.98 -7.79 -5.06
CA MET A 124 2.25 -7.13 -5.39
C MET A 124 2.40 -6.90 -6.90
N HIS A 125 1.42 -7.31 -7.69
CA HIS A 125 1.39 -7.13 -9.13
C HIS A 125 0.94 -5.71 -9.50
N GLY A 126 1.89 -4.85 -9.88
CA GLY A 126 1.62 -3.46 -10.29
C GLY A 126 1.01 -2.56 -9.22
N ARG A 127 1.09 -2.95 -7.94
CA ARG A 127 0.55 -2.21 -6.79
C ARG A 127 1.60 -2.06 -5.70
N ARG A 128 1.55 -0.94 -4.98
CA ARG A 128 2.33 -0.75 -3.75
C ARG A 128 1.49 -1.22 -2.57
N GLN A 129 2.04 -2.11 -1.77
CA GLN A 129 1.48 -2.56 -0.49
C GLN A 129 2.63 -2.86 0.47
N ASN A 130 2.40 -2.73 1.76
CA ASN A 130 3.40 -3.06 2.76
C ASN A 130 3.44 -4.59 2.95
N PHE A 131 4.23 -5.26 2.11
CA PHE A 131 4.39 -6.71 2.11
C PHE A 131 5.02 -7.22 3.40
N ILE A 132 6.03 -6.52 3.92
CA ILE A 132 6.74 -6.92 5.14
C ILE A 132 5.81 -6.86 6.36
N GLU A 133 5.05 -5.77 6.51
CA GLU A 133 4.05 -5.64 7.57
C GLU A 133 3.00 -6.77 7.48
N ALA A 134 2.51 -7.06 6.28
CA ALA A 134 1.55 -8.13 6.10
C ALA A 134 2.10 -9.47 6.60
N VAL A 135 3.35 -9.83 6.27
CA VAL A 135 3.96 -11.10 6.70
C VAL A 135 4.35 -11.09 8.18
N ALA A 136 4.83 -9.96 8.71
CA ALA A 136 5.23 -9.86 10.10
C ALA A 136 4.06 -10.03 11.08
N HIS A 137 2.85 -9.65 10.67
CA HIS A 137 1.68 -9.57 11.55
C HIS A 137 0.52 -10.52 11.23
N ASN A 138 0.67 -11.36 10.19
CA ASN A 138 -0.33 -12.37 9.87
C ASN A 138 0.33 -13.74 9.74
N GLU A 139 -0.29 -14.76 10.34
CA GLU A 139 0.21 -16.13 10.29
C GLU A 139 0.21 -16.69 8.85
N LYS A 140 -0.78 -16.32 8.06
CA LYS A 140 -0.94 -16.76 6.67
C LYS A 140 -1.13 -15.56 5.74
N VAL A 141 -0.29 -15.47 4.70
CA VAL A 141 -0.37 -14.40 3.69
C VAL A 141 -0.35 -15.02 2.30
N PHE A 142 -1.36 -14.70 1.50
CA PHE A 142 -1.33 -14.97 0.06
C PHE A 142 -0.91 -13.73 -0.71
N ALA A 143 0.07 -13.88 -1.62
CA ALA A 143 0.58 -12.79 -2.43
C ALA A 143 0.52 -13.11 -3.93
N LEU A 144 -0.16 -12.24 -4.70
CA LEU A 144 0.02 -12.18 -6.15
C LEU A 144 1.36 -11.51 -6.45
N THR A 145 2.20 -12.15 -7.24
CA THR A 145 3.53 -11.65 -7.62
C THR A 145 3.54 -11.13 -9.05
N GLY A 146 4.58 -10.38 -9.44
CA GLY A 146 4.75 -9.94 -10.82
C GLY A 146 5.71 -8.76 -10.97
N GLY A 147 6.33 -8.64 -12.14
CA GLY A 147 7.30 -7.60 -12.43
C GLY A 147 8.49 -7.62 -11.47
N GLU A 148 8.81 -6.48 -10.87
CA GLU A 148 9.89 -6.34 -9.87
C GLU A 148 9.62 -7.10 -8.57
N ASN A 149 8.36 -7.46 -8.29
CA ASN A 149 7.95 -8.21 -7.12
C ASN A 149 7.81 -9.71 -7.43
N SER A 150 8.87 -10.29 -8.01
CA SER A 150 8.97 -11.74 -8.20
C SER A 150 9.12 -12.45 -6.84
N PRO A 151 8.81 -13.77 -6.75
CA PRO A 151 8.95 -14.52 -5.49
C PRO A 151 10.32 -14.38 -4.84
N GLN A 152 11.41 -14.48 -5.63
CA GLN A 152 12.77 -14.32 -5.11
C GLN A 152 13.04 -12.92 -4.58
N ALA A 153 12.54 -11.87 -5.25
CA ALA A 153 12.72 -10.49 -4.82
C ALA A 153 11.96 -10.23 -3.50
N LEU A 154 10.73 -10.73 -3.38
CA LEU A 154 9.94 -10.65 -2.15
C LEU A 154 10.60 -11.42 -1.00
N CYS A 155 11.15 -12.61 -1.27
CA CYS A 155 11.87 -13.39 -0.27
C CYS A 155 13.19 -12.71 0.15
N ALA A 156 13.90 -12.05 -0.76
CA ALA A 156 15.07 -11.24 -0.41
C ALA A 156 14.70 -10.06 0.52
N LYS A 157 13.55 -9.42 0.28
CA LYS A 157 13.01 -8.40 1.20
C LYS A 157 12.71 -9.00 2.57
N LEU A 158 12.04 -10.16 2.65
CA LEU A 158 11.79 -10.86 3.92
C LEU A 158 13.10 -11.10 4.70
N CYS A 159 14.16 -11.53 4.01
CA CYS A 159 15.46 -11.74 4.64
C CYS A 159 16.04 -10.45 5.24
N ARG A 160 15.95 -9.32 4.53
CA ARG A 160 16.44 -8.01 5.01
C ARG A 160 15.72 -7.56 6.27
N PHE A 161 14.45 -7.91 6.46
CA PHE A 161 13.66 -7.60 7.64
C PHE A 161 13.63 -8.73 8.69
N GLY A 162 14.61 -9.64 8.66
CA GLY A 162 14.72 -10.71 9.66
C GLY A 162 13.71 -11.85 9.53
N LEU A 163 12.89 -11.86 8.47
CA LEU A 163 11.85 -12.86 8.21
C LEU A 163 12.32 -13.98 7.26
N GLY A 164 13.63 -14.17 7.08
CA GLY A 164 14.19 -15.22 6.22
C GLY A 164 13.85 -16.66 6.64
N GLY A 165 13.40 -16.86 7.88
CA GLY A 165 13.02 -18.16 8.43
C GLY A 165 11.56 -18.57 8.16
N VAL A 166 10.71 -17.71 7.63
CA VAL A 166 9.30 -18.05 7.35
C VAL A 166 9.18 -19.11 6.24
N GLN A 167 8.15 -19.93 6.32
CA GLN A 167 7.85 -20.92 5.30
C GLN A 167 7.16 -20.27 4.12
N VAL A 168 7.65 -20.52 2.91
CA VAL A 168 7.02 -20.07 1.67
C VAL A 168 6.68 -21.22 0.77
N TYR A 169 5.52 -21.14 0.14
CA TYR A 169 5.07 -21.99 -0.94
C TYR A 169 4.98 -21.11 -2.19
N VAL A 170 5.56 -21.56 -3.29
CA VAL A 170 5.51 -20.85 -4.57
C VAL A 170 4.82 -21.75 -5.58
N GLY A 171 3.72 -21.25 -6.15
CA GLY A 171 3.01 -21.90 -7.24
C GLY A 171 3.33 -21.20 -8.55
N GLU A 172 3.93 -21.92 -9.48
CA GLU A 172 4.33 -21.47 -10.80
C GLU A 172 3.44 -22.08 -11.86
N ASN A 173 3.02 -21.31 -12.84
CA ASN A 173 2.21 -21.77 -13.99
C ASN A 173 1.03 -22.64 -13.56
N LEU A 174 0.32 -22.22 -12.50
CA LEU A 174 -0.75 -22.99 -11.89
C LEU A 174 -1.77 -23.48 -12.94
N SER A 175 -2.10 -24.75 -12.90
CA SER A 175 -3.01 -25.49 -13.79
C SER A 175 -2.53 -25.72 -15.23
N TYR A 176 -1.38 -25.23 -15.63
CA TYR A 176 -0.76 -25.57 -16.92
C TYR A 176 0.04 -26.87 -16.83
N ASP A 177 0.40 -27.46 -17.99
CA ASP A 177 1.16 -28.71 -18.04
C ASP A 177 2.54 -28.64 -17.36
N ASN A 178 3.09 -27.44 -17.28
CA ASN A 178 4.35 -27.13 -16.59
C ASN A 178 4.15 -26.52 -15.19
N GLU A 179 3.02 -26.83 -14.54
CA GLU A 179 2.78 -26.46 -13.15
C GLU A 179 3.89 -26.96 -12.25
N ASN A 180 4.39 -26.09 -11.38
CA ASN A 180 5.35 -26.45 -10.36
C ASN A 180 4.97 -25.80 -9.03
N ILE A 181 4.90 -26.59 -7.97
CA ILE A 181 4.65 -26.13 -6.63
C ILE A 181 5.81 -26.48 -5.74
N SER A 182 6.47 -25.49 -5.19
CA SER A 182 7.65 -25.67 -4.34
C SER A 182 7.42 -25.11 -2.93
N SER A 183 8.07 -25.73 -1.94
CA SER A 183 7.96 -25.38 -0.53
C SER A 183 9.37 -25.28 0.08
N MET A 184 9.70 -24.13 0.69
CA MET A 184 11.03 -23.87 1.26
C MET A 184 11.01 -22.71 2.23
N LYS A 185 12.14 -22.42 2.87
CA LYS A 185 12.30 -21.19 3.66
C LYS A 185 12.51 -19.96 2.76
N ALA A 186 12.07 -18.79 3.20
CA ALA A 186 12.24 -17.55 2.43
C ALA A 186 13.72 -17.28 2.04
N LYS A 187 14.67 -17.57 2.93
CA LYS A 187 16.11 -17.45 2.65
C LYS A 187 16.59 -18.33 1.49
N GLU A 188 15.97 -19.49 1.29
CA GLU A 188 16.29 -20.41 0.20
C GLU A 188 15.63 -19.94 -1.10
N ALA A 189 14.37 -19.49 -1.01
CA ALA A 189 13.63 -18.96 -2.15
C ALA A 189 14.27 -17.69 -2.71
N ALA A 190 14.87 -16.87 -1.87
CA ALA A 190 15.60 -15.65 -2.29
C ALA A 190 16.78 -15.94 -3.24
N GLN A 191 17.31 -17.17 -3.26
CA GLN A 191 18.44 -17.59 -4.10
C GLN A 191 18.00 -18.34 -5.37
N LYS A 192 16.70 -18.56 -5.56
CA LYS A 192 16.15 -19.29 -6.72
C LYS A 192 15.59 -18.34 -7.76
N GLN A 193 15.32 -18.86 -8.93
CA GLN A 193 14.58 -18.21 -9.99
C GLN A 193 13.22 -18.90 -10.14
N PHE A 194 12.19 -18.10 -10.32
CA PHE A 194 10.82 -18.57 -10.49
C PHE A 194 10.21 -18.00 -11.77
N SER A 195 9.20 -18.70 -12.29
CA SER A 195 8.43 -18.25 -13.43
C SER A 195 7.78 -16.87 -13.16
N SER A 196 7.64 -16.04 -14.19
CA SER A 196 6.93 -14.77 -14.10
C SER A 196 5.44 -14.93 -13.77
N LEU A 197 4.86 -16.10 -14.10
CA LEU A 197 3.49 -16.45 -13.75
C LEU A 197 3.49 -17.25 -12.44
N SER A 198 3.58 -16.57 -11.33
CA SER A 198 3.65 -17.21 -10.01
C SER A 198 2.83 -16.50 -8.95
N VAL A 199 2.51 -17.24 -7.90
CA VAL A 199 1.87 -16.77 -6.68
C VAL A 199 2.58 -17.35 -5.47
N MET A 200 2.39 -16.74 -4.31
CA MET A 200 3.00 -17.21 -3.07
C MET A 200 1.95 -17.38 -1.97
N MET A 201 2.17 -18.42 -1.13
CA MET A 201 1.57 -18.54 0.20
C MET A 201 2.71 -18.55 1.22
N ILE A 202 2.63 -17.64 2.20
CA ILE A 202 3.64 -17.47 3.23
C ILE A 202 3.02 -17.83 4.58
N ILE A 203 3.71 -18.67 5.35
CA ILE A 203 3.31 -19.06 6.70
C ILE A 203 4.34 -18.54 7.69
N ASN A 204 3.92 -17.68 8.56
CA ASN A 204 4.70 -17.12 9.67
C ASN A 204 4.07 -17.52 11.00
N LYS A 205 4.53 -18.62 11.58
CA LYS A 205 4.03 -19.11 12.89
C LYS A 205 4.39 -18.21 14.07
N ASP A 206 5.40 -17.37 13.87
CA ASP A 206 5.87 -16.39 14.87
C ASP A 206 5.31 -14.98 14.57
N ALA A 207 4.23 -14.90 13.80
CA ALA A 207 3.58 -13.63 13.48
C ALA A 207 3.18 -12.93 14.79
N LYS A 208 3.75 -11.75 14.98
CA LYS A 208 3.37 -10.91 16.12
C LYS A 208 2.10 -10.18 15.71
N THR A 209 0.97 -10.64 16.21
CA THR A 209 -0.24 -9.83 16.14
C THR A 209 0.14 -8.46 16.68
N LEU A 210 0.05 -7.43 15.86
CA LEU A 210 0.10 -6.07 16.38
C LEU A 210 -1.05 -6.01 17.37
N ALA A 211 -0.72 -6.20 18.65
CA ALA A 211 -1.70 -6.36 19.72
C ALA A 211 -2.60 -5.14 19.85
N HIS A 212 -2.38 -4.07 19.10
CA HIS A 212 -3.17 -2.85 19.15
C HIS A 212 -2.88 -1.94 17.94
N ASN A 213 -3.74 -1.01 17.74
CA ASN A 213 -3.77 0.11 16.83
C ASN A 213 -2.37 0.57 16.38
N VAL A 214 -2.23 0.78 15.10
CA VAL A 214 -1.05 1.39 14.45
C VAL A 214 -0.87 2.88 14.81
N HIS A 215 -1.51 3.34 15.89
CA HIS A 215 -1.61 4.73 16.32
C HIS A 215 -1.46 4.82 17.83
N GLY A 216 -0.62 5.75 18.30
CA GLY A 216 -0.33 5.95 19.71
C GLY A 216 0.52 4.81 20.31
N LEU A 217 1.47 4.29 19.57
CA LEU A 217 2.39 3.25 20.03
C LEU A 217 3.22 3.73 21.23
N ASN A 218 3.50 2.80 22.16
CA ASN A 218 4.31 3.12 23.34
C ASN A 218 5.73 3.55 22.89
N ASP A 219 6.23 4.61 23.53
CA ASP A 219 7.58 5.12 23.29
C ASP A 219 8.69 4.06 23.47
N ASP A 220 8.48 3.07 24.34
CA ASP A 220 9.45 2.02 24.62
C ASP A 220 9.58 0.96 23.52
N LEU A 221 8.68 0.96 22.55
CA LEU A 221 8.76 0.10 21.37
C LEU A 221 9.80 0.61 20.36
N PHE A 222 10.17 1.88 20.42
CA PHE A 222 11.12 2.49 19.49
C PHE A 222 12.56 2.40 20.01
N MET A 223 13.50 2.16 19.11
CA MET A 223 14.91 2.39 19.41
C MET A 223 15.14 3.88 19.67
N ARG A 224 15.91 4.19 20.71
CA ARG A 224 16.17 5.56 21.15
C ARG A 224 17.67 5.84 21.26
N SER A 225 18.04 7.10 21.10
CA SER A 225 19.35 7.63 21.42
C SER A 225 19.19 9.01 22.11
N LYS A 226 20.15 9.91 21.91
CA LYS A 226 20.02 11.31 22.34
C LYS A 226 19.14 12.16 21.39
N VAL A 227 18.69 11.57 20.28
CA VAL A 227 17.83 12.24 19.29
C VAL A 227 16.46 12.51 19.91
N PRO A 228 15.92 13.73 19.76
CA PRO A 228 14.59 14.07 20.22
C PRO A 228 13.50 13.15 19.61
N MET A 229 12.51 12.79 20.43
CA MET A 229 11.36 11.99 20.04
C MET A 229 10.06 12.66 20.45
N THR A 230 9.14 12.79 19.52
CA THR A 230 7.76 13.20 19.80
C THR A 230 7.11 12.13 20.68
N LYS A 231 6.71 12.53 21.89
CA LYS A 231 6.17 11.61 22.91
C LYS A 231 4.81 11.06 22.49
N GLN A 232 4.49 9.87 22.98
CA GLN A 232 3.29 9.11 22.61
C GLN A 232 2.01 9.95 22.61
N GLU A 233 1.75 10.74 23.65
CA GLU A 233 0.55 11.55 23.78
C GLU A 233 0.48 12.65 22.72
N ILE A 234 1.60 13.33 22.48
CA ILE A 234 1.71 14.38 21.46
C ILE A 234 1.60 13.78 20.08
N ARG A 235 2.32 12.68 19.84
CA ARG A 235 2.30 11.94 18.56
C ARG A 235 0.89 11.48 18.21
N ALA A 236 0.18 10.88 19.18
CA ALA A 236 -1.18 10.41 18.99
C ALA A 236 -2.14 11.55 18.60
N VAL A 237 -2.06 12.70 19.26
CA VAL A 237 -2.90 13.86 18.93
C VAL A 237 -2.51 14.43 17.56
N SER A 238 -1.22 14.60 17.28
CA SER A 238 -0.72 15.16 16.00
C SER A 238 -1.16 14.32 14.81
N ILE A 239 -0.99 13.01 14.88
CA ILE A 239 -1.39 12.09 13.80
C ILE A 239 -2.91 12.04 13.65
N SER A 240 -3.66 12.07 14.76
CA SER A 240 -5.13 12.15 14.71
C SER A 240 -5.61 13.44 14.00
N LYS A 241 -4.97 14.58 14.27
CA LYS A 241 -5.24 15.85 13.60
C LYS A 241 -4.85 15.84 12.12
N LEU A 242 -3.82 15.10 11.74
CA LEU A 242 -3.36 14.98 10.35
C LEU A 242 -4.33 14.15 9.50
N MET A 243 -5.08 13.22 10.10
CA MET A 243 -6.07 12.33 9.44
C MET A 243 -5.51 11.60 8.22
N PRO A 244 -4.38 10.88 8.34
CA PRO A 244 -3.77 10.21 7.19
C PRO A 244 -4.70 9.13 6.62
N GLN A 245 -4.75 9.05 5.29
CA GLN A 245 -5.49 8.04 4.56
C GLN A 245 -4.57 6.89 4.12
N GLU A 246 -5.14 5.74 3.85
CA GLU A 246 -4.41 4.52 3.51
C GLU A 246 -3.52 4.67 2.25
N THR A 247 -3.84 5.59 1.37
CA THR A 247 -3.15 5.82 0.08
C THR A 247 -2.31 7.08 0.03
N ASP A 248 -2.27 7.86 1.11
CA ASP A 248 -1.64 9.17 1.12
C ASP A 248 -0.12 9.12 0.89
N VAL A 249 0.36 10.12 0.18
CA VAL A 249 1.77 10.52 0.17
C VAL A 249 1.98 11.51 1.31
N ILE A 250 2.80 11.14 2.28
CA ILE A 250 2.97 11.85 3.53
C ILE A 250 4.41 12.34 3.67
N TYR A 251 4.59 13.59 4.10
CA TYR A 251 5.90 14.08 4.53
C TYR A 251 5.94 14.18 6.06
N ASP A 252 7.04 13.74 6.64
CA ASP A 252 7.42 13.95 8.05
C ASP A 252 8.69 14.79 8.07
N ILE A 253 8.55 16.08 8.37
CA ILE A 253 9.65 17.05 8.33
C ILE A 253 10.21 17.25 9.74
N GLY A 254 11.51 17.00 9.89
CA GLY A 254 12.18 16.94 11.19
C GLY A 254 11.86 15.66 11.94
N ALA A 255 12.02 14.53 11.26
CA ALA A 255 11.53 13.21 11.70
C ALA A 255 12.16 12.70 13.00
N GLY A 256 13.36 13.17 13.38
CA GLY A 256 14.03 12.80 14.61
C GLY A 256 14.27 11.29 14.72
N THR A 257 13.64 10.64 15.69
CA THR A 257 13.71 9.17 15.84
C THR A 257 12.89 8.39 14.80
N GLY A 258 12.08 9.06 13.99
CA GLY A 258 11.15 8.46 13.04
C GLY A 258 9.86 7.93 13.67
N SER A 259 9.58 8.24 14.94
CA SER A 259 8.41 7.69 15.62
C SER A 259 7.08 8.12 14.96
N CYS A 260 6.98 9.37 14.48
CA CYS A 260 5.84 9.82 13.69
C CYS A 260 5.83 9.15 12.31
N SER A 261 6.98 9.12 11.64
CA SER A 261 7.12 8.48 10.32
C SER A 261 6.68 7.02 10.33
N ILE A 262 7.03 6.24 11.36
CA ILE A 262 6.65 4.83 11.52
C ILE A 262 5.12 4.71 11.68
N GLU A 263 4.50 5.46 12.60
CA GLU A 263 3.05 5.39 12.79
C GLU A 263 2.27 5.85 11.55
N LEU A 264 2.77 6.88 10.85
CA LEU A 264 2.20 7.32 9.57
C LEU A 264 2.32 6.23 8.49
N ALA A 265 3.46 5.54 8.40
CA ALA A 265 3.67 4.46 7.45
C ALA A 265 2.79 3.23 7.73
N LEU A 266 2.55 2.91 9.01
CA LEU A 266 1.64 1.85 9.42
C LEU A 266 0.17 2.17 9.09
N GLN A 267 -0.22 3.44 9.01
CA GLN A 267 -1.57 3.86 8.60
C GLN A 267 -1.69 3.96 7.07
N ALA A 268 -0.72 4.58 6.40
CA ALA A 268 -0.70 4.73 4.95
C ALA A 268 -0.24 3.44 4.23
N LYS A 269 -0.91 2.31 4.47
CA LYS A 269 -0.49 0.97 4.03
C LYS A 269 -0.30 0.81 2.53
N ARG A 270 -0.96 1.62 1.73
CA ARG A 270 -0.87 1.69 0.26
C ARG A 270 -0.27 2.99 -0.25
N GLY A 271 0.07 3.89 0.68
CA GLY A 271 0.72 5.17 0.44
C GLY A 271 2.23 5.09 0.64
N MET A 272 2.85 6.27 0.79
CA MET A 272 4.29 6.40 0.98
C MET A 272 4.58 7.52 1.98
N VAL A 273 5.51 7.29 2.89
CA VAL A 273 6.01 8.31 3.83
C VAL A 273 7.43 8.71 3.45
N TYR A 274 7.70 10.01 3.42
CA TYR A 274 9.03 10.59 3.22
C TYR A 274 9.43 11.31 4.49
N ALA A 275 10.41 10.76 5.21
CA ALA A 275 10.96 11.30 6.45
C ALA A 275 12.18 12.16 6.16
N PHE A 276 12.08 13.47 6.38
CA PHE A 276 13.18 14.41 6.17
C PHE A 276 13.92 14.61 7.48
N GLU A 277 15.20 14.35 7.48
CA GLU A 277 16.04 14.52 8.67
C GLU A 277 17.47 14.90 8.28
N ARG A 278 18.02 15.96 8.92
CA ARG A 278 19.37 16.46 8.63
C ARG A 278 20.46 15.84 9.49
N ASN A 279 20.10 15.38 10.71
CA ASN A 279 21.07 14.79 11.63
C ASN A 279 21.40 13.34 11.19
N PRO A 280 22.67 13.02 10.85
CA PRO A 280 23.05 11.67 10.41
C PRO A 280 22.78 10.58 11.46
N GLU A 281 22.90 10.87 12.77
CA GLU A 281 22.57 9.91 13.83
C GLU A 281 21.06 9.59 13.82
N ALA A 282 20.22 10.61 13.64
CA ALA A 282 18.79 10.44 13.55
C ALA A 282 18.38 9.67 12.27
N VAL A 283 19.00 9.94 11.13
CA VAL A 283 18.80 9.18 9.89
C VAL A 283 19.06 7.69 10.11
N GLN A 284 20.17 7.33 10.74
CA GLN A 284 20.47 5.93 11.06
C GLN A 284 19.45 5.31 12.04
N LEU A 285 18.95 6.10 12.98
CA LEU A 285 17.96 5.65 13.95
C LEU A 285 16.60 5.41 13.30
N ILE A 286 16.20 6.27 12.36
CA ILE A 286 14.97 6.07 11.57
C ILE A 286 15.05 4.76 10.79
N GLU A 287 16.17 4.47 10.10
CA GLU A 287 16.34 3.23 9.35
C GLU A 287 16.27 1.99 10.27
N LYS A 288 16.86 2.04 11.46
CA LYS A 288 16.75 0.95 12.46
C LYS A 288 15.30 0.75 12.95
N ASN A 289 14.58 1.84 13.21
CA ASN A 289 13.18 1.77 13.60
C ASN A 289 12.31 1.26 12.44
N LYS A 290 12.59 1.67 11.22
CA LYS A 290 11.93 1.16 10.01
C LYS A 290 12.08 -0.36 9.88
N GLU A 291 13.28 -0.90 10.10
CA GLU A 291 13.53 -2.34 10.12
C GLU A 291 12.79 -3.03 11.26
N LEU A 292 12.84 -2.45 12.48
CA LEU A 292 12.20 -2.99 13.67
C LEU A 292 10.67 -3.15 13.51
N PHE A 293 10.03 -2.17 12.87
CA PHE A 293 8.57 -2.17 12.64
C PHE A 293 8.15 -2.77 11.30
N GLY A 294 9.11 -3.17 10.45
CA GLY A 294 8.83 -3.78 9.15
C GLY A 294 8.10 -2.86 8.18
N VAL A 295 8.27 -1.53 8.28
CA VAL A 295 7.61 -0.57 7.40
C VAL A 295 8.44 -0.35 6.12
N GLU A 296 7.97 -0.92 5.01
CA GLU A 296 8.65 -0.83 3.70
C GLU A 296 8.32 0.48 2.96
N ASN A 297 7.16 1.06 3.26
CA ASN A 297 6.63 2.27 2.63
C ASN A 297 7.12 3.59 3.28
N LEU A 298 8.29 3.56 3.89
CA LEU A 298 8.99 4.72 4.45
C LEU A 298 10.33 4.92 3.75
N THR A 299 10.56 6.13 3.23
CA THR A 299 11.83 6.54 2.63
C THR A 299 12.45 7.65 3.47
N VAL A 300 13.71 7.49 3.87
CA VAL A 300 14.44 8.52 4.62
C VAL A 300 15.18 9.44 3.66
N ILE A 301 14.94 10.74 3.78
CA ILE A 301 15.57 11.80 2.98
C ILE A 301 16.54 12.56 3.88
N ALA A 302 17.82 12.26 3.74
CA ALA A 302 18.88 12.92 4.51
C ALA A 302 19.12 14.34 3.98
N GLY A 303 19.16 15.34 4.87
CA GLY A 303 19.44 16.75 4.56
C GLY A 303 18.31 17.70 4.94
N GLU A 304 18.46 18.96 4.54
CA GLU A 304 17.48 20.01 4.81
C GLU A 304 16.23 19.82 3.93
N ALA A 305 15.06 19.77 4.56
CA ALA A 305 13.79 19.57 3.84
C ALA A 305 13.54 20.69 2.81
N SER A 306 13.81 21.96 3.17
CA SER A 306 13.61 23.11 2.30
C SER A 306 14.38 23.10 0.98
N GLU A 307 15.40 22.22 0.87
CA GLU A 307 16.20 22.04 -0.36
C GLU A 307 15.73 20.85 -1.20
N LYS A 308 14.98 19.92 -0.60
CA LYS A 308 14.59 18.65 -1.21
C LYS A 308 13.13 18.58 -1.64
N LEU A 309 12.25 19.39 -1.04
CA LEU A 309 10.80 19.30 -1.24
C LEU A 309 10.36 19.44 -2.70
N GLU A 310 11.05 20.25 -3.51
CA GLU A 310 10.68 20.48 -4.91
C GLU A 310 10.74 19.21 -5.77
N GLU A 311 11.71 18.34 -5.52
CA GLU A 311 11.95 17.09 -6.29
C GLU A 311 11.05 15.94 -5.84
N MET A 312 10.35 16.09 -4.70
CA MET A 312 9.55 15.01 -4.12
C MET A 312 8.17 14.89 -4.76
N PRO A 313 7.52 13.70 -4.69
CA PRO A 313 6.13 13.51 -5.13
C PRO A 313 5.17 14.49 -4.43
N VAL A 314 4.04 14.79 -5.05
CA VAL A 314 3.00 15.69 -4.49
C VAL A 314 2.47 15.10 -3.17
N PRO A 315 2.51 15.83 -2.03
CA PRO A 315 2.02 15.32 -0.76
C PRO A 315 0.50 15.51 -0.61
N ASP A 316 -0.16 14.55 0.04
CA ASP A 316 -1.55 14.67 0.47
C ASP A 316 -1.64 15.26 1.86
N CYS A 317 -0.67 14.96 2.73
CA CYS A 317 -0.55 15.57 4.04
C CYS A 317 0.91 15.66 4.50
N VAL A 318 1.18 16.63 5.40
CA VAL A 318 2.52 16.93 5.91
C VAL A 318 2.46 17.14 7.42
N PHE A 319 3.32 16.40 8.12
CA PHE A 319 3.62 16.66 9.53
C PHE A 319 4.97 17.40 9.63
N ILE A 320 5.02 18.47 10.43
CA ILE A 320 6.24 19.24 10.69
C ILE A 320 6.54 19.20 12.18
N GLY A 321 7.55 18.41 12.56
CA GLY A 321 8.07 18.31 13.92
C GLY A 321 9.19 19.31 14.23
N GLY A 322 9.84 19.83 13.18
CA GLY A 322 10.91 20.84 13.27
C GLY A 322 11.22 21.43 11.91
N SER A 323 11.25 22.78 11.81
CA SER A 323 11.39 23.50 10.54
C SER A 323 12.81 24.00 10.23
N GLY A 324 13.71 23.96 11.21
CA GLY A 324 15.06 24.52 11.03
C GLY A 324 15.13 25.99 10.66
N GLY A 325 14.04 26.76 10.89
CA GLY A 325 13.93 28.18 10.56
C GLY A 325 13.48 28.50 9.13
N ASN A 326 13.05 27.48 8.36
CA ASN A 326 12.62 27.63 6.95
C ASN A 326 11.09 27.34 6.76
N LEU A 327 10.27 27.53 7.80
CA LEU A 327 8.89 27.08 7.81
C LEU A 327 8.06 27.70 6.68
N CYS A 328 8.06 29.01 6.54
CA CYS A 328 7.27 29.70 5.51
C CYS A 328 7.63 29.20 4.09
N LYS A 329 8.92 29.13 3.78
CA LYS A 329 9.39 28.63 2.47
C LYS A 329 8.92 27.18 2.20
N MET A 330 8.95 26.33 3.22
CA MET A 330 8.48 24.94 3.08
C MET A 330 6.96 24.89 2.85
N LEU A 331 6.16 25.69 3.57
CA LEU A 331 4.73 25.78 3.38
C LEU A 331 4.37 26.28 1.97
N ASP A 332 5.07 27.29 1.48
CA ASP A 332 4.88 27.79 0.10
C ASP A 332 5.14 26.69 -0.93
N THR A 333 6.23 25.94 -0.77
CA THR A 333 6.54 24.81 -1.67
C THR A 333 5.50 23.70 -1.59
N ILE A 334 5.03 23.35 -0.39
CA ILE A 334 4.00 22.32 -0.17
C ILE A 334 2.69 22.72 -0.85
N TYR A 335 2.22 23.96 -0.61
CA TYR A 335 0.96 24.43 -1.15
C TYR A 335 1.02 24.73 -2.66
N ALA A 336 2.19 25.07 -3.20
CA ALA A 336 2.40 25.13 -4.64
C ALA A 336 2.22 23.76 -5.32
N LYS A 337 2.59 22.65 -4.63
CA LYS A 337 2.38 21.28 -5.11
C LYS A 337 0.93 20.81 -4.94
N ASN A 338 0.34 21.07 -3.79
CA ASN A 338 -1.04 20.65 -3.49
C ASN A 338 -1.70 21.67 -2.55
N VAL A 339 -2.57 22.48 -3.12
CA VAL A 339 -3.34 23.50 -2.36
C VAL A 339 -4.28 22.89 -1.31
N ASN A 340 -4.64 21.62 -1.42
CA ASN A 340 -5.50 20.88 -0.50
C ASN A 340 -4.69 20.04 0.50
N CYS A 341 -3.36 20.20 0.53
CA CYS A 341 -2.51 19.45 1.45
C CYS A 341 -2.90 19.76 2.90
N ARG A 342 -3.14 18.70 3.68
CA ARG A 342 -3.38 18.82 5.13
C ARG A 342 -2.03 18.97 5.84
N VAL A 343 -1.91 19.99 6.68
CA VAL A 343 -0.65 20.28 7.38
C VAL A 343 -0.87 20.28 8.89
N VAL A 344 -0.03 19.55 9.62
CA VAL A 344 0.06 19.60 11.08
C VAL A 344 1.46 20.02 11.49
N ILE A 345 1.55 21.02 12.34
CA ILE A 345 2.81 21.61 12.82
C ILE A 345 2.85 21.52 14.34
N ASN A 346 3.90 20.93 14.88
CA ASN A 346 4.17 20.92 16.31
C ASN A 346 5.18 22.04 16.66
N ALA A 347 4.85 22.85 17.65
CA ALA A 347 5.74 23.88 18.17
C ALA A 347 5.84 23.81 19.70
N ILE A 348 7.07 23.92 20.19
CA ILE A 348 7.38 24.03 21.63
C ILE A 348 7.84 25.43 22.01
N THR A 349 8.06 26.31 21.01
CA THR A 349 8.50 27.69 21.20
C THR A 349 7.41 28.68 20.78
N VAL A 350 7.42 29.83 21.41
CA VAL A 350 6.50 30.94 21.10
C VAL A 350 6.81 31.53 19.73
N GLU A 351 8.11 31.56 19.36
CA GLU A 351 8.55 32.08 18.06
C GLU A 351 7.94 31.27 16.91
N THR A 352 8.01 29.95 16.96
CA THR A 352 7.40 29.10 15.93
C THR A 352 5.88 29.24 15.90
N LEU A 353 5.23 29.36 17.06
CA LEU A 353 3.79 29.63 17.13
C LEU A 353 3.41 30.95 16.43
N ILE A 354 4.17 32.02 16.69
CA ILE A 354 3.94 33.32 16.05
C ILE A 354 4.16 33.21 14.54
N GLU A 355 5.24 32.58 14.09
CA GLU A 355 5.55 32.38 12.66
C GLU A 355 4.39 31.68 11.92
N VAL A 356 3.85 30.60 12.49
CA VAL A 356 2.70 29.88 11.93
C VAL A 356 1.45 30.75 11.87
N VAL A 357 1.11 31.45 12.97
CA VAL A 357 -0.08 32.30 13.05
C VAL A 357 0.01 33.44 12.04
N GLU A 358 1.18 34.07 11.90
CA GLU A 358 1.38 35.17 10.94
C GLU A 358 1.30 34.66 9.49
N TYR A 359 1.88 33.49 9.20
CA TYR A 359 1.77 32.88 7.89
C TYR A 359 0.31 32.65 7.49
N TYR A 360 -0.50 32.00 8.33
CA TYR A 360 -1.89 31.70 7.99
C TYR A 360 -2.84 32.90 8.05
N LYS A 361 -2.47 33.98 8.74
CA LYS A 361 -3.16 35.27 8.60
C LYS A 361 -3.06 35.86 7.19
N GLN A 362 -1.92 35.62 6.52
CA GLN A 362 -1.70 36.07 5.15
C GLN A 362 -2.29 35.12 4.11
N HIS A 363 -2.66 33.90 4.53
CA HIS A 363 -3.19 32.84 3.67
C HIS A 363 -4.61 32.45 4.11
N GLU A 364 -5.56 33.38 3.96
CA GLU A 364 -6.93 33.27 4.47
C GLU A 364 -7.75 32.11 3.87
N SER A 365 -7.29 31.49 2.79
CA SER A 365 -7.90 30.30 2.18
C SER A 365 -7.79 29.06 3.06
N TYR A 366 -6.97 29.10 4.11
CA TYR A 366 -6.81 28.01 5.07
C TYR A 366 -7.44 28.35 6.41
N ALA A 367 -8.04 27.36 7.06
CA ALA A 367 -8.45 27.41 8.46
C ALA A 367 -7.33 26.88 9.33
N LEU A 368 -6.93 27.63 10.34
CA LEU A 368 -5.92 27.23 11.32
C LEU A 368 -6.62 26.88 12.65
N ASP A 369 -6.49 25.64 13.09
CA ASP A 369 -6.89 25.16 14.42
C ASP A 369 -5.65 24.99 15.30
N ILE A 370 -5.68 25.52 16.52
CA ILE A 370 -4.54 25.49 17.46
C ILE A 370 -4.97 24.82 18.76
N VAL A 371 -4.29 23.76 19.11
CA VAL A 371 -4.48 23.05 20.38
C VAL A 371 -3.17 23.05 21.16
N ASN A 372 -3.23 23.39 22.45
CA ASN A 372 -2.10 23.18 23.36
C ASN A 372 -2.30 21.89 24.14
N VAL A 373 -1.35 20.96 24.03
CA VAL A 373 -1.37 19.68 24.72
C VAL A 373 -0.33 19.70 25.83
N PHE A 374 -0.79 19.45 27.05
CA PHE A 374 0.03 19.31 28.23
C PHE A 374 -0.08 17.87 28.78
N ALA A 375 1.03 17.19 28.89
CA ALA A 375 1.09 15.81 29.38
C ALA A 375 2.00 15.70 30.62
N ALA A 376 1.61 14.86 31.56
CA ALA A 376 2.45 14.48 32.68
C ALA A 376 2.41 12.95 32.84
N ARG A 377 3.55 12.34 33.10
CA ARG A 377 3.67 10.89 33.31
C ARG A 377 4.11 10.59 34.73
N ALA A 378 3.52 9.55 35.33
CA ALA A 378 3.95 9.07 36.63
C ALA A 378 5.32 8.41 36.52
N LYS A 379 6.25 8.81 37.39
CA LYS A 379 7.54 8.16 37.61
C LYS A 379 7.61 7.59 39.02
N LYS A 380 7.87 6.29 39.13
CA LYS A 380 8.03 5.64 40.43
C LYS A 380 9.30 6.12 41.12
N LEU A 381 9.16 6.64 42.30
CA LEU A 381 10.26 7.05 43.17
C LEU A 381 10.05 6.47 44.58
N GLY A 382 10.74 5.39 44.88
CA GLY A 382 10.50 4.61 46.08
C GLY A 382 9.07 4.04 46.12
N ALA A 383 8.30 4.40 47.16
CA ALA A 383 6.91 3.98 47.31
C ALA A 383 5.88 4.92 46.63
N TYR A 384 6.31 6.02 46.04
CA TYR A 384 5.45 7.05 45.47
C TYR A 384 5.50 7.06 43.94
N ASN A 385 4.42 7.53 43.34
CA ASN A 385 4.33 7.84 41.90
C ASN A 385 4.34 9.37 41.74
N LEU A 386 5.50 9.93 41.36
CA LEU A 386 5.66 11.35 41.15
C LEU A 386 5.23 11.71 39.72
N MET A 387 4.34 12.68 39.58
CA MET A 387 3.93 13.19 38.25
C MET A 387 5.01 14.10 37.70
N MET A 388 5.62 13.68 36.58
CA MET A 388 6.64 14.42 35.85
C MET A 388 6.00 15.11 34.65
N SER A 389 5.99 16.44 34.66
CA SER A 389 5.49 17.25 33.56
C SER A 389 6.42 17.15 32.34
N GLN A 390 5.82 17.11 31.17
CA GLN A 390 6.50 17.33 29.89
C GLN A 390 6.29 18.77 29.42
N ASN A 391 7.13 19.26 28.51
CA ASN A 391 6.90 20.56 27.92
C ASN A 391 5.56 20.57 27.17
N PRO A 392 4.73 21.62 27.32
CA PRO A 392 3.55 21.78 26.52
C PRO A 392 3.92 21.93 25.03
N VAL A 393 3.08 21.36 24.17
CA VAL A 393 3.26 21.42 22.73
C VAL A 393 2.03 22.03 22.08
N TYR A 394 2.23 23.06 21.27
CA TYR A 394 1.19 23.57 20.40
C TYR A 394 1.11 22.68 19.15
N ILE A 395 -0.07 22.13 18.90
CA ILE A 395 -0.39 21.36 17.71
C ILE A 395 -1.30 22.23 16.84
N MET A 396 -0.80 22.62 15.70
CA MET A 396 -1.48 23.53 14.77
C MET A 396 -1.86 22.78 13.51
N THR A 397 -3.14 22.77 13.19
CA THR A 397 -3.67 22.05 12.01
C THR A 397 -4.18 23.07 11.00
N ALA A 398 -3.69 22.98 9.78
CA ALA A 398 -4.14 23.82 8.68
C ALA A 398 -4.84 23.00 7.61
N LEU A 399 -6.07 23.40 7.29
CA LEU A 399 -6.93 22.78 6.28
C LEU A 399 -7.45 23.87 5.34
N LYS A 400 -7.62 23.54 4.05
CA LYS A 400 -8.26 24.47 3.11
C LYS A 400 -9.74 24.64 3.46
N LYS A 401 -10.23 25.88 3.46
CA LYS A 401 -11.63 26.18 3.73
C LYS A 401 -12.51 25.69 2.59
N GLY A 402 -13.64 25.05 2.93
CA GLY A 402 -14.62 24.58 1.95
C GLY A 402 -14.56 23.09 1.60
N GLU A 403 -13.79 22.32 2.36
CA GLU A 403 -13.87 20.84 2.35
C GLU A 403 -14.59 20.31 3.59
#